data_8c24be36eed1818a163ee6ae45197146
#
_entry.id   8c24be36eed1818a163ee6ae45197146
#
_cell.length_a   1.000
_cell.length_b   1.000
_cell.length_c   1.000
_cell.angle_alpha   90.00
_cell.angle_beta   90.00
_cell.angle_gamma   90.00
#
_symmetry.space_group_name_H-M   'P 1'
#
loop_
_entity.id
_entity.type
_entity.pdbx_description
1 polymer ?
#
loop_
_entity_poly.entity_id
_entity_poly.type
_entity_poly.pdbx_seq_one_letter_code
_entity_poly.pdbx_strand_id
1 'polypeptide(L)'
;MCIRDRGVFVGYRYYDKKNMDVLFPFGYGLSYTTFEYSNLTLDKSEMKDTDTLTVAVNVRNTGKVKGKEVVQLYVGMPESHTVRPVKELRGFEKVELEPGEEKTVTFTLEKRAFAYYRTDISDWYVESGDYTIMAAKSSRDIACTATVNVTSTTQIKRVYTMNSTIEEIMESPVGREILGKMMAQNPLAQADADDIGMGEAMARMMAEMPLRALLSFGGDSVPAGAGEMLLKQLNA
;
A
#
# COMPACT_ATOMS: atom_id res chain seq x y z
N MET A 1 -26.73 1.14 2.61
CA MET A 1 -25.29 1.22 2.26
C MET A 1 -24.79 -0.20 2.03
N CYS A 2 -24.40 -0.52 0.79
CA CYS A 2 -23.93 -1.87 0.46
C CYS A 2 -22.42 -1.98 0.68
N ILE A 3 -21.97 -3.04 1.35
CA ILE A 3 -20.53 -3.35 1.53
C ILE A 3 -19.84 -3.48 0.17
N ARG A 4 -20.54 -3.99 -0.84
CA ARG A 4 -20.06 -4.16 -2.21
C ARG A 4 -19.61 -2.86 -2.89
N ASP A 5 -20.22 -1.73 -2.57
CA ASP A 5 -19.91 -0.42 -3.18
C ASP A 5 -18.63 0.21 -2.61
N ARG A 6 -18.12 -0.31 -1.49
CA ARG A 6 -16.96 0.23 -0.77
C ARG A 6 -15.71 -0.63 -0.86
N GLY A 7 -15.82 -1.86 -1.35
CA GLY A 7 -14.70 -2.79 -1.40
C GLY A 7 -14.08 -2.99 -0.02
N VAL A 8 -12.77 -2.75 0.11
CA VAL A 8 -12.01 -2.89 1.38
C VAL A 8 -12.25 -1.75 2.38
N PHE A 9 -12.93 -0.67 1.96
CA PHE A 9 -13.16 0.52 2.78
C PHE A 9 -14.46 0.43 3.58
N VAL A 10 -14.51 -0.49 4.54
CA VAL A 10 -15.64 -0.67 5.45
C VAL A 10 -15.31 -0.15 6.83
N GLY A 11 -16.26 0.52 7.49
CA GLY A 11 -16.11 1.06 8.84
C GLY A 11 -14.98 2.09 8.95
N TYR A 12 -14.13 1.95 9.99
CA TYR A 12 -13.04 2.90 10.27
C TYR A 12 -12.06 3.07 9.12
N ARG A 13 -11.85 2.04 8.28
CA ARG A 13 -10.96 2.09 7.12
C ARG A 13 -11.37 3.19 6.13
N TYR A 14 -12.69 3.39 5.95
CA TYR A 14 -13.23 4.45 5.12
C TYR A 14 -13.10 5.82 5.77
N TYR A 15 -13.55 5.94 7.03
CA TYR A 15 -13.53 7.21 7.76
C TYR A 15 -12.10 7.73 7.95
N ASP A 16 -11.15 6.85 8.24
CA ASP A 16 -9.74 7.20 8.38
C ASP A 16 -9.12 7.61 7.03
N LYS A 17 -9.41 6.87 5.93
CA LYS A 17 -8.91 7.22 4.58
C LYS A 17 -9.43 8.57 4.10
N LYS A 18 -10.67 8.92 4.43
CA LYS A 18 -11.31 10.19 4.06
C LYS A 18 -11.08 11.31 5.08
N ASN A 19 -10.38 11.01 6.18
CA ASN A 19 -10.17 11.92 7.31
C ASN A 19 -11.49 12.58 7.79
N MET A 20 -12.55 11.77 7.86
CA MET A 20 -13.88 12.24 8.28
C MET A 20 -14.01 12.19 9.79
N ASP A 21 -14.64 13.18 10.39
CA ASP A 21 -14.95 13.18 11.81
C ASP A 21 -15.91 12.04 12.16
N VAL A 22 -15.68 11.42 13.31
CA VAL A 22 -16.51 10.36 13.87
C VAL A 22 -16.77 10.66 15.33
N LEU A 23 -17.95 10.30 15.81
CA LEU A 23 -18.31 10.49 17.20
C LEU A 23 -17.42 9.67 18.13
N PHE A 24 -17.18 8.40 17.77
CA PHE A 24 -16.26 7.49 18.45
C PHE A 24 -15.43 6.74 17.39
N PRO A 25 -14.08 6.77 17.47
CA PRO A 25 -13.24 5.99 16.59
C PRO A 25 -13.35 4.49 16.90
N PHE A 26 -13.04 3.67 15.93
CA PHE A 26 -13.02 2.22 16.12
C PHE A 26 -12.02 1.83 17.22
N GLY A 27 -12.43 0.95 18.10
CA GLY A 27 -11.64 0.51 19.25
C GLY A 27 -11.65 1.49 20.44
N TYR A 28 -12.37 2.61 20.34
CA TYR A 28 -12.52 3.54 21.47
C TYR A 28 -13.21 2.86 22.65
N GLY A 29 -12.72 3.13 23.84
CA GLY A 29 -13.29 2.67 25.11
C GLY A 29 -12.96 3.62 26.24
N LEU A 30 -13.72 3.51 27.33
CA LEU A 30 -13.50 4.24 28.56
C LEU A 30 -12.96 3.31 29.64
N SER A 31 -12.13 3.86 30.51
CA SER A 31 -11.62 3.17 31.69
C SER A 31 -11.72 4.08 32.91
N TYR A 32 -11.79 3.48 34.11
CA TYR A 32 -11.68 4.20 35.37
C TYR A 32 -10.25 4.52 35.80
N THR A 33 -9.28 4.12 34.96
CA THR A 33 -7.84 4.36 35.13
C THR A 33 -7.22 4.84 33.84
N THR A 34 -5.94 5.21 33.88
CA THR A 34 -5.18 5.68 32.72
C THR A 34 -4.05 4.71 32.42
N PHE A 35 -3.74 4.56 31.12
CA PHE A 35 -2.66 3.68 30.66
C PHE A 35 -1.66 4.46 29.80
N GLU A 36 -0.40 4.13 29.97
CA GLU A 36 0.71 4.64 29.15
C GLU A 36 1.33 3.49 28.36
N TYR A 37 1.65 3.78 27.10
CA TYR A 37 2.33 2.85 26.20
C TYR A 37 3.76 3.33 25.98
N SER A 38 4.70 2.41 25.99
CA SER A 38 6.12 2.72 25.82
C SER A 38 6.86 1.55 25.15
N ASN A 39 8.10 1.83 24.70
CA ASN A 39 9.04 0.80 24.21
C ASN A 39 8.45 -0.15 23.17
N LEU A 40 7.82 0.39 22.11
CA LEU A 40 7.44 -0.42 20.96
C LEU A 40 8.71 -0.89 20.26
N THR A 41 8.95 -2.20 20.28
CA THR A 41 10.13 -2.84 19.68
C THR A 41 9.72 -3.89 18.66
N LEU A 42 10.54 -3.99 17.63
CA LEU A 42 10.45 -5.02 16.59
C LEU A 42 11.70 -5.91 16.71
N ASP A 43 11.56 -7.21 16.53
CA ASP A 43 12.69 -8.15 16.51
C ASP A 43 13.57 -8.00 15.26
N LYS A 44 13.04 -7.34 14.22
CA LYS A 44 13.69 -7.09 12.93
C LYS A 44 13.33 -5.73 12.39
N SER A 45 14.25 -5.05 11.72
CA SER A 45 13.99 -3.83 10.92
C SER A 45 13.73 -4.13 9.44
N GLU A 46 14.17 -5.32 8.99
CA GLU A 46 14.00 -5.81 7.61
C GLU A 46 13.60 -7.28 7.63
N MET A 47 12.70 -7.68 6.73
CA MET A 47 12.24 -9.06 6.63
C MET A 47 11.75 -9.40 5.22
N LYS A 48 11.66 -10.69 4.93
CA LYS A 48 10.92 -11.20 3.77
C LYS A 48 9.46 -11.46 4.14
N ASP A 49 8.57 -11.46 3.16
CA ASP A 49 7.14 -11.76 3.37
C ASP A 49 6.86 -13.22 3.84
N THR A 50 7.88 -14.07 3.83
CA THR A 50 7.85 -15.44 4.36
C THR A 50 8.21 -15.53 5.84
N ASP A 51 8.79 -14.46 6.40
CA ASP A 51 9.22 -14.41 7.78
C ASP A 51 8.07 -13.99 8.71
N THR A 52 8.26 -14.18 10.00
CA THR A 52 7.40 -13.65 11.04
C THR A 52 8.07 -12.45 11.70
N LEU A 53 7.27 -11.46 12.11
CA LEU A 53 7.71 -10.30 12.88
C LEU A 53 7.14 -10.38 14.29
N THR A 54 8.02 -10.31 15.28
CA THR A 54 7.62 -10.17 16.68
C THR A 54 7.62 -8.71 17.08
N VAL A 55 6.47 -8.25 17.57
CA VAL A 55 6.24 -6.88 18.04
C VAL A 55 5.99 -6.91 19.53
N ALA A 56 6.73 -6.14 20.32
CA ALA A 56 6.50 -6.01 21.75
C ALA A 56 6.27 -4.54 22.14
N VAL A 57 5.34 -4.30 23.03
CA VAL A 57 5.02 -2.97 23.56
C VAL A 57 4.76 -3.07 25.07
N ASN A 58 5.28 -2.11 25.85
CA ASN A 58 5.02 -2.02 27.27
C ASN A 58 3.75 -1.20 27.52
N VAL A 59 2.89 -1.69 28.41
CA VAL A 59 1.69 -0.99 28.88
C VAL A 59 1.70 -0.91 30.38
N ARG A 60 1.60 0.30 30.89
CA ARG A 60 1.60 0.61 32.33
C ARG A 60 0.30 1.25 32.77
N ASN A 61 -0.26 0.83 33.89
CA ASN A 61 -1.36 1.52 34.54
C ASN A 61 -0.80 2.69 35.35
N THR A 62 -1.08 3.92 34.91
CA THR A 62 -0.62 5.16 35.56
C THR A 62 -1.64 5.75 36.51
N GLY A 63 -2.85 5.17 36.59
CA GLY A 63 -3.89 5.62 37.47
C GLY A 63 -3.85 4.96 38.85
N LYS A 64 -4.91 5.18 39.63
CA LYS A 64 -4.98 4.78 41.03
C LYS A 64 -5.82 3.53 41.29
N VAL A 65 -6.48 3.00 40.27
CA VAL A 65 -7.33 1.83 40.39
C VAL A 65 -6.94 0.76 39.37
N LYS A 66 -7.21 -0.48 39.71
CA LYS A 66 -7.05 -1.61 38.79
C LYS A 66 -7.92 -1.42 37.56
N GLY A 67 -7.39 -1.72 36.38
CA GLY A 67 -8.13 -1.61 35.12
C GLY A 67 -7.70 -2.62 34.07
N LYS A 68 -8.50 -2.67 33.01
CA LYS A 68 -8.20 -3.48 31.83
C LYS A 68 -8.04 -2.57 30.62
N GLU A 69 -7.01 -2.86 29.84
CA GLU A 69 -6.71 -2.15 28.60
C GLU A 69 -6.73 -3.12 27.43
N VAL A 70 -7.20 -2.65 26.26
CA VAL A 70 -7.12 -3.40 25.01
C VAL A 70 -6.06 -2.79 24.12
N VAL A 71 -4.91 -3.42 24.09
CA VAL A 71 -3.81 -3.02 23.21
C VAL A 71 -4.15 -3.42 21.78
N GLN A 72 -4.21 -2.46 20.87
CA GLN A 72 -4.55 -2.67 19.47
C GLN A 72 -3.31 -2.48 18.62
N LEU A 73 -3.02 -3.44 17.75
CA LEU A 73 -1.90 -3.38 16.81
C LEU A 73 -2.40 -3.19 15.39
N TYR A 74 -2.03 -2.07 14.79
CA TYR A 74 -2.35 -1.72 13.41
C TYR A 74 -1.12 -1.82 12.52
N VAL A 75 -1.34 -2.17 11.27
CA VAL A 75 -0.33 -2.18 10.21
C VAL A 75 -0.81 -1.31 9.06
N GLY A 76 0.04 -0.44 8.57
CA GLY A 76 -0.20 0.43 7.43
C GLY A 76 0.98 0.42 6.47
N MET A 77 0.73 0.75 5.20
CA MET A 77 1.76 0.97 4.19
C MET A 77 1.48 2.33 3.54
N PRO A 78 2.19 3.40 3.96
CA PRO A 78 1.92 4.77 3.49
C PRO A 78 2.12 4.94 1.99
N GLU A 79 3.16 4.33 1.43
CA GLU A 79 3.58 4.45 0.02
C GLU A 79 3.18 3.24 -0.82
N SER A 80 1.96 2.73 -0.64
CA SER A 80 1.46 1.63 -1.47
C SER A 80 1.05 2.13 -2.85
N HIS A 81 1.43 1.39 -3.90
CA HIS A 81 0.99 1.62 -5.28
C HIS A 81 -0.48 1.21 -5.50
N THR A 82 -1.06 0.51 -4.53
CA THR A 82 -2.46 0.07 -4.57
C THR A 82 -3.30 0.89 -3.62
N VAL A 83 -4.54 1.19 -4.00
CA VAL A 83 -5.49 1.89 -3.14
C VAL A 83 -5.87 1.01 -1.96
N ARG A 84 -5.31 1.30 -0.78
CA ARG A 84 -5.47 0.53 0.46
C ARG A 84 -5.97 1.42 1.61
N PRO A 85 -6.54 0.83 2.68
CA PRO A 85 -6.74 1.52 3.95
C PRO A 85 -5.43 2.08 4.49
N VAL A 86 -5.50 3.23 5.17
CA VAL A 86 -4.31 3.87 5.79
C VAL A 86 -3.65 2.93 6.79
N LYS A 87 -4.48 2.18 7.53
CA LYS A 87 -4.06 1.16 8.50
C LYS A 87 -5.16 0.13 8.70
N GLU A 88 -4.76 -1.05 9.12
CA GLU A 88 -5.67 -2.16 9.40
C GLU A 88 -5.30 -2.81 10.73
N LEU A 89 -6.31 -3.11 11.56
CA LEU A 89 -6.11 -3.87 12.80
C LEU A 89 -5.63 -5.29 12.45
N ARG A 90 -4.48 -5.67 13.00
CA ARG A 90 -3.85 -6.98 12.76
C ARG A 90 -3.69 -7.82 14.02
N GLY A 91 -3.83 -7.20 15.18
CA GLY A 91 -3.81 -7.88 16.45
C GLY A 91 -4.42 -7.04 17.55
N PHE A 92 -4.89 -7.68 18.59
CA PHE A 92 -5.28 -7.03 19.84
C PHE A 92 -5.10 -8.00 21.01
N GLU A 93 -4.79 -7.44 22.18
CA GLU A 93 -4.65 -8.19 23.41
C GLU A 93 -5.26 -7.39 24.55
N LYS A 94 -6.02 -8.07 25.42
CA LYS A 94 -6.63 -7.44 26.61
C LYS A 94 -5.82 -7.78 27.84
N VAL A 95 -5.22 -6.77 28.46
CA VAL A 95 -4.40 -6.92 29.68
C VAL A 95 -5.09 -6.30 30.87
N GLU A 96 -4.94 -6.94 32.04
CA GLU A 96 -5.37 -6.43 33.32
C GLU A 96 -4.14 -6.00 34.11
N LEU A 97 -4.17 -4.78 34.68
CA LEU A 97 -3.07 -4.15 35.37
C LEU A 97 -3.51 -3.52 36.68
N GLU A 98 -2.78 -3.81 37.76
CA GLU A 98 -2.89 -3.11 39.03
C GLU A 98 -2.32 -1.67 38.92
N PRO A 99 -2.66 -0.74 39.84
CA PRO A 99 -2.04 0.59 39.85
C PRO A 99 -0.50 0.52 39.88
N GLY A 100 0.14 1.18 38.93
CA GLY A 100 1.60 1.20 38.76
C GLY A 100 2.20 -0.03 38.09
N GLU A 101 1.42 -1.09 37.84
CA GLU A 101 1.88 -2.30 37.16
C GLU A 101 2.16 -2.02 35.70
N GLU A 102 3.23 -2.62 35.17
CA GLU A 102 3.61 -2.62 33.76
C GLU A 102 3.69 -4.06 33.24
N LYS A 103 3.18 -4.28 32.02
CA LYS A 103 3.29 -5.55 31.30
C LYS A 103 3.76 -5.32 29.88
N THR A 104 4.58 -6.23 29.39
CA THR A 104 4.93 -6.31 27.98
C THR A 104 3.92 -7.17 27.25
N VAL A 105 3.29 -6.61 26.21
CA VAL A 105 2.37 -7.30 25.31
C VAL A 105 3.12 -7.62 24.05
N THR A 106 3.05 -8.89 23.61
CA THR A 106 3.78 -9.37 22.43
C THR A 106 2.81 -9.88 21.38
N PHE A 107 3.04 -9.47 20.13
CA PHE A 107 2.28 -9.92 18.96
C PHE A 107 3.22 -10.59 17.97
N THR A 108 2.72 -11.61 17.29
CA THR A 108 3.40 -12.24 16.16
C THR A 108 2.63 -11.94 14.89
N LEU A 109 3.28 -11.26 13.96
CA LEU A 109 2.72 -10.91 12.66
C LEU A 109 3.30 -11.82 11.58
N GLU A 110 2.42 -12.53 10.89
CA GLU A 110 2.73 -13.39 9.77
C GLU A 110 2.47 -12.65 8.44
N LYS A 111 2.82 -13.27 7.31
CA LYS A 111 2.59 -12.78 5.93
C LYS A 111 1.24 -12.09 5.76
N ARG A 112 0.18 -12.69 6.34
CA ARG A 112 -1.18 -12.19 6.21
C ARG A 112 -1.41 -10.81 6.82
N ALA A 113 -0.61 -10.40 7.80
CA ALA A 113 -0.69 -9.09 8.43
C ALA A 113 -0.31 -7.95 7.47
N PHE A 114 0.54 -8.21 6.49
CA PHE A 114 1.06 -7.26 5.51
C PHE A 114 0.34 -7.35 4.16
N ALA A 115 -0.34 -8.47 3.90
CA ALA A 115 -0.91 -8.82 2.61
C ALA A 115 -2.26 -8.14 2.32
N TYR A 116 -2.53 -7.92 1.04
CA TYR A 116 -3.85 -7.68 0.48
C TYR A 116 -4.16 -8.71 -0.60
N TYR A 117 -5.45 -8.94 -0.87
CA TYR A 117 -5.86 -9.91 -1.89
C TYR A 117 -5.76 -9.30 -3.28
N ARG A 118 -5.08 -9.97 -4.20
CA ARG A 118 -4.98 -9.61 -5.61
C ARG A 118 -5.79 -10.56 -6.47
N THR A 119 -6.74 -10.00 -7.21
CA THR A 119 -7.64 -10.80 -8.06
C THR A 119 -6.97 -11.35 -9.31
N ASP A 120 -5.95 -10.66 -9.82
CA ASP A 120 -5.20 -11.06 -11.01
C ASP A 120 -4.36 -12.33 -10.79
N ILE A 121 -3.82 -12.52 -9.58
CA ILE A 121 -3.12 -13.76 -9.19
C ILE A 121 -3.98 -14.68 -8.33
N SER A 122 -5.20 -14.27 -7.98
CA SER A 122 -6.14 -14.99 -7.10
C SER A 122 -5.51 -15.42 -5.76
N ASP A 123 -4.63 -14.57 -5.19
CA ASP A 123 -3.90 -14.88 -3.97
C ASP A 123 -3.60 -13.61 -3.14
N TRP A 124 -3.09 -13.84 -1.92
CA TRP A 124 -2.62 -12.82 -0.99
C TRP A 124 -1.20 -12.37 -1.32
N TYR A 125 -1.07 -11.12 -1.65
CA TYR A 125 0.18 -10.49 -2.04
C TYR A 125 0.67 -9.49 -1.01
N VAL A 126 1.96 -9.54 -0.70
CA VAL A 126 2.67 -8.53 0.10
C VAL A 126 3.45 -7.64 -0.86
N GLU A 127 3.18 -6.36 -0.84
CA GLU A 127 3.94 -5.37 -1.59
C GLU A 127 5.27 -5.09 -0.89
N SER A 128 6.37 -4.99 -1.63
CA SER A 128 7.67 -4.62 -1.05
C SER A 128 7.70 -3.15 -0.68
N GLY A 129 8.26 -2.83 0.48
CA GLY A 129 8.40 -1.46 0.97
C GLY A 129 8.27 -1.33 2.48
N ASP A 130 8.13 -0.10 2.94
CA ASP A 130 8.09 0.23 4.36
C ASP A 130 6.67 0.13 4.91
N TYR A 131 6.53 -0.68 5.94
CA TYR A 131 5.29 -0.83 6.70
C TYR A 131 5.42 -0.15 8.06
N THR A 132 4.40 0.60 8.42
CA THR A 132 4.29 1.21 9.75
C THR A 132 3.48 0.31 10.68
N ILE A 133 4.11 -0.08 11.78
CA ILE A 133 3.50 -0.82 12.88
C ILE A 133 3.09 0.18 13.95
N MET A 134 1.84 0.12 14.41
CA MET A 134 1.27 1.10 15.31
C MET A 134 0.60 0.41 16.49
N ALA A 135 1.08 0.66 17.71
CA ALA A 135 0.39 0.27 18.94
C ALA A 135 -0.53 1.44 19.38
N ALA A 136 -1.79 1.12 19.64
CA ALA A 136 -2.83 2.12 19.80
C ALA A 136 -3.90 1.74 20.83
N LYS A 137 -4.57 2.77 21.39
CA LYS A 137 -5.77 2.63 22.24
C LYS A 137 -7.05 2.60 21.39
N SER A 138 -6.99 3.19 20.21
CA SER A 138 -8.07 3.18 19.20
C SER A 138 -7.50 3.40 17.81
N SER A 139 -8.33 3.31 16.76
CA SER A 139 -7.88 3.59 15.39
C SER A 139 -7.33 5.01 15.18
N ARG A 140 -7.58 5.93 16.10
CA ARG A 140 -7.12 7.34 16.03
C ARG A 140 -6.24 7.77 17.19
N ASP A 141 -6.15 6.98 18.24
CA ASP A 141 -5.25 7.23 19.38
C ASP A 141 -4.05 6.28 19.27
N ILE A 142 -3.10 6.67 18.43
CA ILE A 142 -1.87 5.92 18.19
C ILE A 142 -0.84 6.34 19.24
N ALA A 143 -0.43 5.40 20.09
CA ALA A 143 0.50 5.66 21.17
C ALA A 143 1.97 5.53 20.76
N CYS A 144 2.31 4.50 19.97
CA CYS A 144 3.67 4.22 19.53
C CYS A 144 3.68 3.77 18.08
N THR A 145 4.76 4.08 17.36
CA THR A 145 4.97 3.66 15.97
C THR A 145 6.39 3.14 15.75
N ALA A 146 6.53 2.16 14.86
CA ALA A 146 7.81 1.65 14.40
C ALA A 146 7.67 1.27 12.92
N THR A 147 8.79 1.24 12.18
CA THR A 147 8.81 0.89 10.76
C THR A 147 9.58 -0.40 10.54
N VAL A 148 9.09 -1.24 9.64
CA VAL A 148 9.76 -2.44 9.15
C VAL A 148 9.75 -2.43 7.63
N ASN A 149 10.90 -2.73 7.00
CA ASN A 149 10.97 -2.92 5.56
C ASN A 149 10.66 -4.39 5.23
N VAL A 150 9.69 -4.61 4.36
CA VAL A 150 9.28 -5.95 3.92
C VAL A 150 9.61 -6.14 2.46
N THR A 151 10.32 -7.21 2.13
CA THR A 151 10.62 -7.61 0.77
C THR A 151 9.72 -8.77 0.35
N SER A 152 8.92 -8.57 -0.70
CA SER A 152 8.09 -9.63 -1.28
C SER A 152 8.95 -10.68 -1.98
N THR A 153 8.68 -11.96 -1.71
CA THR A 153 9.28 -13.08 -2.45
C THR A 153 8.45 -13.45 -3.69
N THR A 154 7.24 -12.91 -3.82
CA THR A 154 6.35 -13.17 -4.94
C THR A 154 6.65 -12.19 -6.07
N GLN A 155 7.17 -12.67 -7.18
CA GLN A 155 7.32 -11.88 -8.39
C GLN A 155 6.01 -11.94 -9.19
N ILE A 156 5.43 -10.76 -9.44
CA ILE A 156 4.25 -10.67 -10.28
C ILE A 156 4.72 -10.38 -11.69
N LYS A 157 4.53 -11.35 -12.59
CA LYS A 157 4.75 -11.13 -14.02
C LYS A 157 3.57 -10.30 -14.55
N ARG A 158 3.83 -9.04 -14.84
CA ARG A 158 2.83 -8.18 -15.49
C ARG A 158 2.61 -8.67 -16.91
N VAL A 159 1.36 -8.90 -17.28
CA VAL A 159 1.00 -9.24 -18.67
C VAL A 159 0.49 -7.98 -19.34
N TYR A 160 1.22 -7.52 -20.34
CA TYR A 160 0.83 -6.37 -21.15
C TYR A 160 -0.16 -6.77 -22.22
N THR A 161 -1.12 -5.90 -22.49
CA THR A 161 -2.16 -6.07 -23.50
C THR A 161 -2.23 -4.82 -24.39
N MET A 162 -3.01 -4.86 -25.45
CA MET A 162 -3.27 -3.69 -26.28
C MET A 162 -3.95 -2.53 -25.53
N ASN A 163 -4.52 -2.81 -24.34
CA ASN A 163 -5.14 -1.83 -23.47
C ASN A 163 -4.18 -1.29 -22.38
N SER A 164 -3.01 -1.87 -22.23
CA SER A 164 -2.01 -1.35 -21.28
C SER A 164 -1.58 0.05 -21.69
N THR A 165 -1.48 0.95 -20.73
CA THR A 165 -1.08 2.34 -20.97
C THR A 165 0.40 2.46 -21.25
N ILE A 166 0.79 3.55 -21.88
CA ILE A 166 2.21 3.83 -22.14
C ILE A 166 2.98 3.93 -20.82
N GLU A 167 2.39 4.54 -19.78
CA GLU A 167 3.00 4.64 -18.46
C GLU A 167 3.28 3.26 -17.87
N GLU A 168 2.28 2.35 -17.89
CA GLU A 168 2.45 0.97 -17.42
C GLU A 168 3.57 0.22 -18.16
N ILE A 169 3.70 0.45 -19.46
CA ILE A 169 4.75 -0.18 -20.29
C ILE A 169 6.11 0.43 -19.95
N MET A 170 6.17 1.75 -19.72
CA MET A 170 7.41 2.47 -19.37
C MET A 170 7.95 2.10 -17.98
N GLU A 171 7.15 1.53 -17.09
CA GLU A 171 7.63 1.01 -15.81
C GLU A 171 8.62 -0.15 -16.00
N SER A 172 8.48 -0.95 -17.07
CA SER A 172 9.41 -2.04 -17.36
C SER A 172 10.67 -1.55 -18.10
N PRO A 173 11.86 -2.12 -17.80
CA PRO A 173 13.08 -1.81 -18.53
C PRO A 173 12.96 -2.10 -20.04
N VAL A 174 12.33 -3.22 -20.38
CA VAL A 174 12.09 -3.64 -21.78
C VAL A 174 11.13 -2.68 -22.47
N GLY A 175 10.06 -2.28 -21.79
CA GLY A 175 9.09 -1.32 -22.32
C GLY A 175 9.72 0.04 -22.59
N ARG A 176 10.55 0.55 -21.68
CA ARG A 176 11.29 1.80 -21.88
C ARG A 176 12.20 1.75 -23.11
N GLU A 177 12.92 0.66 -23.29
CA GLU A 177 13.79 0.50 -24.44
C GLU A 177 13.01 0.49 -25.78
N ILE A 178 11.92 -0.28 -25.82
CA ILE A 178 11.11 -0.42 -27.04
C ILE A 178 10.39 0.89 -27.37
N LEU A 179 9.68 1.49 -26.39
CA LEU A 179 8.96 2.74 -26.60
C LEU A 179 9.93 3.90 -26.89
N GLY A 180 11.09 3.94 -26.23
CA GLY A 180 12.12 4.93 -26.50
C GLY A 180 12.60 4.88 -27.95
N LYS A 181 12.82 3.69 -28.49
CA LYS A 181 13.19 3.51 -29.94
C LYS A 181 12.06 3.96 -30.87
N MET A 182 10.81 3.65 -30.54
CA MET A 182 9.65 4.07 -31.35
C MET A 182 9.45 5.59 -31.31
N MET A 183 9.59 6.22 -30.15
CA MET A 183 9.46 7.67 -30.01
C MET A 183 10.60 8.43 -30.71
N ALA A 184 11.82 7.92 -30.63
CA ALA A 184 12.97 8.52 -31.33
C ALA A 184 12.83 8.52 -32.88
N GLN A 185 12.03 7.61 -33.41
CA GLN A 185 11.75 7.52 -34.86
C GLN A 185 10.55 8.37 -35.32
N ASN A 186 9.79 8.96 -34.35
CA ASN A 186 8.61 9.73 -34.70
C ASN A 186 8.95 11.24 -34.80
N PRO A 187 8.76 11.87 -35.98
CA PRO A 187 9.04 13.31 -36.15
C PRO A 187 8.25 14.25 -35.26
N LEU A 188 7.07 13.81 -34.79
CA LEU A 188 6.21 14.57 -33.88
C LEU A 188 6.78 14.67 -32.45
N ALA A 189 7.66 13.75 -32.04
CA ALA A 189 8.31 13.79 -30.74
C ALA A 189 9.51 14.76 -30.69
N GLN A 190 9.91 15.34 -31.83
CA GLN A 190 11.02 16.30 -31.95
C GLN A 190 10.55 17.77 -32.04
N ALA A 191 9.25 18.04 -31.93
CA ALA A 191 8.71 19.38 -31.86
C ALA A 191 9.12 20.04 -30.53
N ASP A 192 9.72 21.22 -30.61
CA ASP A 192 10.32 21.99 -29.52
C ASP A 192 9.46 22.00 -28.25
N ALA A 193 10.04 21.49 -27.15
CA ALA A 193 9.45 21.41 -25.83
C ALA A 193 9.43 22.77 -25.08
N ASP A 194 9.64 23.86 -25.78
CA ASP A 194 9.83 25.20 -25.18
C ASP A 194 8.53 25.98 -24.90
N ASP A 195 7.36 25.38 -25.17
CA ASP A 195 6.09 26.03 -24.80
C ASP A 195 5.62 25.51 -23.42
N ILE A 196 5.97 26.30 -22.41
CA ILE A 196 5.79 26.04 -20.99
C ILE A 196 4.32 25.73 -20.68
N GLY A 197 4.06 24.49 -20.28
CA GLY A 197 2.77 23.98 -19.80
C GLY A 197 2.01 23.05 -20.76
N MET A 198 2.12 23.21 -22.07
CA MET A 198 1.46 22.32 -23.05
C MET A 198 2.22 20.99 -23.19
N GLY A 199 3.54 21.00 -23.04
CA GLY A 199 4.38 19.81 -23.09
C GLY A 199 4.09 18.82 -21.95
N GLU A 200 3.91 19.32 -20.74
CA GLU A 200 3.59 18.45 -19.57
C GLU A 200 2.19 17.85 -19.65
N ALA A 201 1.19 18.65 -20.07
CA ALA A 201 -0.17 18.16 -20.27
C ALA A 201 -0.24 17.10 -21.38
N MET A 202 0.49 17.32 -22.49
CA MET A 202 0.58 16.37 -23.59
C MET A 202 1.29 15.08 -23.14
N ALA A 203 2.39 15.20 -22.38
CA ALA A 203 3.11 14.04 -21.85
C ALA A 203 2.23 13.18 -20.93
N ARG A 204 1.45 13.81 -20.04
CA ARG A 204 0.48 13.11 -19.19
C ARG A 204 -0.62 12.43 -20.01
N MET A 205 -1.17 13.12 -21.01
CA MET A 205 -2.19 12.54 -21.89
C MET A 205 -1.64 11.34 -22.64
N MET A 206 -0.40 11.41 -23.13
CA MET A 206 0.27 10.29 -23.81
C MET A 206 0.57 9.14 -22.83
N ALA A 207 0.96 9.41 -21.60
CA ALA A 207 1.25 8.41 -20.59
C ALA A 207 0.01 7.54 -20.27
N GLU A 208 -1.16 8.13 -20.19
CA GLU A 208 -2.43 7.45 -19.94
C GLU A 208 -3.02 6.77 -21.19
N MET A 209 -2.43 7.01 -22.37
CA MET A 209 -2.94 6.46 -23.63
C MET A 209 -2.68 4.95 -23.70
N PRO A 210 -3.69 4.12 -24.06
CA PRO A 210 -3.48 2.69 -24.28
C PRO A 210 -2.64 2.43 -25.55
N LEU A 211 -1.85 1.35 -25.53
CA LEU A 211 -0.95 0.97 -26.62
C LEU A 211 -1.66 0.94 -27.99
N ARG A 212 -2.89 0.42 -28.04
CA ARG A 212 -3.68 0.38 -29.29
C ARG A 212 -3.91 1.77 -29.89
N ALA A 213 -4.11 2.79 -29.04
CA ALA A 213 -4.33 4.15 -29.51
C ALA A 213 -3.02 4.75 -30.07
N LEU A 214 -1.90 4.54 -29.39
CA LEU A 214 -0.59 4.97 -29.87
C LEU A 214 -0.30 4.38 -31.26
N LEU A 215 -0.55 3.09 -31.45
CA LEU A 215 -0.33 2.42 -32.75
C LEU A 215 -1.25 2.96 -33.82
N SER A 216 -2.50 3.33 -33.53
CA SER A 216 -3.44 3.91 -34.49
C SER A 216 -3.06 5.31 -34.95
N PHE A 217 -2.36 6.09 -34.09
CA PHE A 217 -1.83 7.40 -34.49
C PHE A 217 -0.68 7.31 -35.53
N GLY A 218 0.00 6.17 -35.60
CA GLY A 218 1.04 5.92 -36.61
C GLY A 218 0.50 5.69 -38.01
N GLY A 219 -0.81 5.49 -38.19
CA GLY A 219 -1.47 5.28 -39.47
C GLY A 219 -0.80 4.19 -40.30
N ASP A 220 -0.63 4.43 -41.62
CA ASP A 220 -0.02 3.49 -42.56
C ASP A 220 1.48 3.26 -42.32
N SER A 221 2.12 4.05 -41.45
CA SER A 221 3.53 3.89 -41.08
C SER A 221 3.78 2.74 -40.12
N VAL A 222 2.72 2.24 -39.44
CA VAL A 222 2.81 1.11 -38.51
C VAL A 222 2.51 -0.19 -39.25
N PRO A 223 3.47 -1.13 -39.37
CA PRO A 223 3.23 -2.41 -40.05
C PRO A 223 2.08 -3.20 -39.45
N ALA A 224 1.32 -3.89 -40.28
CA ALA A 224 0.29 -4.81 -39.79
C ALA A 224 0.93 -5.86 -38.87
N GLY A 225 0.33 -6.06 -37.68
CA GLY A 225 0.85 -6.99 -36.68
C GLY A 225 1.95 -6.43 -35.77
N ALA A 226 2.36 -5.15 -35.90
CA ALA A 226 3.37 -4.54 -35.06
C ALA A 226 2.98 -4.57 -33.55
N GLY A 227 1.69 -4.40 -33.26
CA GLY A 227 1.18 -4.49 -31.87
C GLY A 227 1.35 -5.88 -31.25
N GLU A 228 1.08 -6.93 -32.00
CA GLU A 228 1.27 -8.31 -31.56
C GLU A 228 2.74 -8.65 -31.34
N MET A 229 3.60 -8.21 -32.25
CA MET A 229 5.06 -8.38 -32.10
C MET A 229 5.59 -7.66 -30.89
N LEU A 230 5.12 -6.44 -30.63
CA LEU A 230 5.46 -5.64 -29.46
C LEU A 230 5.03 -6.32 -28.16
N LEU A 231 3.77 -6.77 -28.09
CA LEU A 231 3.25 -7.51 -26.94
C LEU A 231 4.01 -8.81 -26.69
N LYS A 232 4.43 -9.50 -27.72
CA LYS A 232 5.26 -10.71 -27.59
C LYS A 232 6.62 -10.40 -26.97
N GLN A 233 7.23 -9.26 -27.31
CA GLN A 233 8.50 -8.81 -26.70
C GLN A 233 8.34 -8.33 -25.27
N LEU A 234 7.24 -7.62 -24.98
CA LEU A 234 6.94 -7.12 -23.62
C LEU A 234 6.60 -8.25 -22.63
N ASN A 235 6.01 -9.34 -23.13
CA ASN A 235 5.56 -10.46 -22.30
C ASN A 235 6.55 -11.65 -22.27
N ALA A 236 7.66 -11.55 -22.98
CA ALA A 236 8.70 -12.56 -22.97
C ALA A 236 9.47 -12.55 -21.64
#